data_4a9ae32f41e0c10fdd11a2c4b4b6306c
#
_entry.id   4a9ae32f41e0c10fdd11a2c4b4b6306c
#
_cell.length_a   1.000
_cell.length_b   1.000
_cell.length_c   1.000
_cell.angle_alpha   90.00
_cell.angle_beta   90.00
_cell.angle_gamma   90.00
#
_symmetry.space_group_name_H-M   'P 1'
#
loop_
_entity.id
_entity.type
_entity.pdbx_description
1 polymer ?
#
loop_
_entity_poly.entity_id
_entity_poly.type
_entity_poly.pdbx_seq_one_letter_code
_entity_poly.pdbx_strand_id
1 'polypeptide(L)'
;MVSALLVLLTVAILQVSYAFYMRNILLDAASAGARYGTLYDRTPEEGRERAEQIIRGNLPENYAQDVHTSVYVDPSGIRILEVHITAPLPVLGPWGFPGSISVSGHAAYIQS
;
A
#
# COMPACT_ATOMS: atom_id res chain seq x y z
N MET A 1 -4.23 36.83 12.72
CA MET A 1 -5.11 35.71 13.13
C MET A 1 -5.69 34.95 11.98
N VAL A 2 -6.34 35.66 11.04
CA VAL A 2 -6.92 34.99 9.87
C VAL A 2 -5.88 34.31 9.02
N SER A 3 -4.71 34.92 8.86
CA SER A 3 -3.61 34.35 8.07
C SER A 3 -3.11 33.03 8.64
N ALA A 4 -2.99 32.95 9.97
CA ALA A 4 -2.56 31.72 10.63
C ALA A 4 -3.57 30.60 10.44
N LEU A 5 -4.86 30.93 10.50
CA LEU A 5 -5.93 29.95 10.25
C LEU A 5 -5.88 29.43 8.82
N LEU A 6 -5.66 30.34 7.85
CA LEU A 6 -5.57 29.94 6.45
C LEU A 6 -4.38 29.04 6.20
N VAL A 7 -3.23 29.33 6.80
CA VAL A 7 -2.05 28.48 6.66
C VAL A 7 -2.29 27.10 7.26
N LEU A 8 -2.88 27.05 8.46
CA LEU A 8 -3.20 25.78 9.08
C LEU A 8 -4.15 24.94 8.24
N LEU A 9 -5.18 25.59 7.69
CA LEU A 9 -6.15 24.89 6.85
C LEU A 9 -5.48 24.36 5.59
N THR A 10 -4.63 25.14 4.95
CA THR A 10 -3.92 24.73 3.76
C THR A 10 -3.02 23.54 4.04
N VAL A 11 -2.26 23.59 5.15
CA VAL A 11 -1.39 22.48 5.53
C VAL A 11 -2.20 21.23 5.80
N ALA A 12 -3.35 21.35 6.47
CA ALA A 12 -4.21 20.22 6.76
C ALA A 12 -4.72 19.57 5.47
N ILE A 13 -5.13 20.39 4.49
CA ILE A 13 -5.60 19.87 3.21
C ILE A 13 -4.48 19.16 2.46
N LEU A 14 -3.28 19.74 2.48
CA LEU A 14 -2.13 19.12 1.82
C LEU A 14 -1.77 17.79 2.46
N GLN A 15 -1.84 17.70 3.79
CA GLN A 15 -1.54 16.45 4.49
C GLN A 15 -2.56 15.36 4.15
N VAL A 16 -3.83 15.70 4.12
CA VAL A 16 -4.88 14.74 3.78
C VAL A 16 -4.72 14.27 2.33
N SER A 17 -4.45 15.21 1.43
CA SER A 17 -4.23 14.87 0.02
C SER A 17 -3.03 13.96 -0.15
N TYR A 18 -1.94 14.23 0.56
CA TYR A 18 -0.74 13.42 0.50
C TYR A 18 -1.00 12.01 1.05
N ALA A 19 -1.75 11.90 2.14
CA ALA A 19 -2.10 10.60 2.70
C ALA A 19 -2.93 9.77 1.71
N PHE A 20 -3.90 10.38 1.05
CA PHE A 20 -4.68 9.69 0.02
C PHE A 20 -3.82 9.28 -1.16
N TYR A 21 -2.91 10.14 -1.58
CA TYR A 21 -1.99 9.85 -2.67
C TYR A 21 -1.13 8.63 -2.33
N MET A 22 -0.57 8.61 -1.14
CA MET A 22 0.24 7.48 -0.69
C MET A 22 -0.57 6.20 -0.60
N ARG A 23 -1.76 6.29 -0.05
CA ARG A 23 -2.63 5.12 0.05
C ARG A 23 -2.93 4.55 -1.33
N ASN A 24 -3.19 5.41 -2.31
CA ASN A 24 -3.47 4.97 -3.66
C ASN A 24 -2.27 4.25 -4.27
N ILE A 25 -1.06 4.78 -4.08
CA ILE A 25 0.15 4.13 -4.57
C ILE A 25 0.34 2.77 -3.90
N LEU A 26 0.17 2.71 -2.58
CA LEU A 26 0.34 1.46 -1.85
C LEU A 26 -0.71 0.43 -2.27
N LEU A 27 -1.94 0.87 -2.48
CA LEU A 27 -3.00 -0.01 -2.91
C LEU A 27 -2.74 -0.54 -4.31
N ASP A 28 -2.28 0.32 -5.22
CA ASP A 28 -1.91 -0.09 -6.57
C ASP A 28 -0.75 -1.09 -6.53
N ALA A 29 0.25 -0.83 -5.68
CA ALA A 29 1.39 -1.72 -5.54
C ALA A 29 0.94 -3.09 -5.02
N ALA A 30 0.08 -3.11 -4.01
CA ALA A 30 -0.43 -4.37 -3.46
C ALA A 30 -1.23 -5.14 -4.50
N SER A 31 -2.11 -4.45 -5.25
CA SER A 31 -2.92 -5.09 -6.28
C SER A 31 -2.06 -5.60 -7.43
N ALA A 32 -1.11 -4.79 -7.89
CA ALA A 32 -0.20 -5.20 -8.96
C ALA A 32 0.66 -6.37 -8.53
N GLY A 33 1.15 -6.34 -7.29
CA GLY A 33 1.95 -7.44 -6.75
C GLY A 33 1.14 -8.72 -6.65
N ALA A 34 -0.11 -8.63 -6.18
CA ALA A 34 -0.97 -9.80 -6.09
C ALA A 34 -1.24 -10.40 -7.47
N ARG A 35 -1.54 -9.56 -8.44
CA ARG A 35 -1.77 -10.04 -9.82
C ARG A 35 -0.52 -10.66 -10.41
N TYR A 36 0.63 -10.03 -10.21
CA TYR A 36 1.88 -10.53 -10.72
C TYR A 36 2.23 -11.88 -10.11
N GLY A 37 2.02 -12.02 -8.79
CA GLY A 37 2.32 -13.25 -8.08
C GLY A 37 1.41 -14.41 -8.44
N THR A 38 0.24 -14.16 -9.04
CA THR A 38 -0.68 -15.21 -9.44
C THR A 38 -0.54 -15.60 -10.91
N LEU A 39 0.39 -14.98 -11.65
CA LEU A 39 0.63 -15.38 -13.02
C LEU A 39 1.16 -16.80 -13.06
N TYR A 40 0.94 -17.45 -14.19
CA TYR A 40 1.17 -18.89 -14.37
C TYR A 40 2.54 -19.36 -13.91
N ASP A 41 3.58 -18.60 -14.23
CA ASP A 41 4.96 -18.99 -13.92
C ASP A 41 5.59 -18.10 -12.85
N ARG A 42 4.77 -17.47 -11.99
CA ARG A 42 5.25 -16.61 -10.94
C ARG A 42 4.89 -17.15 -9.57
N THR A 43 5.65 -16.72 -8.56
CA THR A 43 5.45 -17.13 -7.18
C THR A 43 4.94 -15.97 -6.35
N PRO A 44 4.34 -16.23 -5.17
CA PRO A 44 3.98 -15.14 -4.27
C PRO A 44 5.15 -14.25 -3.89
N GLU A 45 6.34 -14.83 -3.75
CA GLU A 45 7.56 -14.08 -3.44
C GLU A 45 7.86 -13.05 -4.53
N GLU A 46 7.70 -13.45 -5.79
CA GLU A 46 7.89 -12.52 -6.91
C GLU A 46 6.83 -11.43 -6.92
N GLY A 47 5.61 -11.75 -6.49
CA GLY A 47 4.56 -10.76 -6.33
C GLY A 47 4.92 -9.72 -5.28
N ARG A 48 5.47 -10.18 -4.15
CA ARG A 48 5.94 -9.27 -3.10
C ARG A 48 7.05 -8.36 -3.61
N GLU A 49 7.99 -8.92 -4.35
CA GLU A 49 9.08 -8.13 -4.94
C GLU A 49 8.55 -7.08 -5.91
N ARG A 50 7.55 -7.45 -6.71
CA ARG A 50 6.93 -6.51 -7.64
C ARG A 50 6.29 -5.35 -6.91
N ALA A 51 5.57 -5.63 -5.81
CA ALA A 51 4.97 -4.58 -4.98
C ALA A 51 6.05 -3.66 -4.41
N GLU A 52 7.13 -4.23 -3.90
CA GLU A 52 8.24 -3.44 -3.38
C GLU A 52 8.86 -2.55 -4.45
N GLN A 53 9.03 -3.05 -5.67
CA GLN A 53 9.58 -2.27 -6.77
C GLN A 53 8.71 -1.05 -7.09
N ILE A 54 7.40 -1.23 -7.09
CA ILE A 54 6.49 -0.12 -7.36
C ILE A 54 6.57 0.92 -6.25
N ILE A 55 6.63 0.48 -5.00
CA ILE A 55 6.75 1.39 -3.88
C ILE A 55 8.06 2.16 -3.95
N ARG A 56 9.17 1.47 -4.18
CA ARG A 56 10.49 2.11 -4.24
C ARG A 56 10.62 3.08 -5.39
N GLY A 57 9.89 2.85 -6.47
CA GLY A 57 9.89 3.74 -7.62
C GLY A 57 9.12 5.03 -7.41
N ASN A 58 8.23 5.09 -6.42
CA ASN A 58 7.32 6.21 -6.22
C ASN A 58 7.41 6.83 -4.83
N LEU A 59 7.90 6.10 -3.84
CA LEU A 59 7.92 6.53 -2.45
C LEU A 59 9.30 6.26 -1.83
N PRO A 60 9.62 6.89 -0.70
CA PRO A 60 10.85 6.59 0.02
C PRO A 60 10.94 5.10 0.39
N GLU A 61 12.16 4.60 0.48
CA GLU A 61 12.40 3.18 0.69
C GLU A 61 11.77 2.62 1.95
N ASN A 62 11.65 3.43 3.00
CA ASN A 62 11.06 2.95 4.24
C ASN A 62 9.60 2.53 4.10
N TYR A 63 8.93 2.91 3.02
CA TYR A 63 7.57 2.47 2.76
C TYR A 63 7.50 1.07 2.15
N ALA A 64 8.63 0.53 1.70
CA ALA A 64 8.69 -0.81 1.12
C ALA A 64 9.17 -1.86 2.11
N GLN A 65 9.33 -1.52 3.39
CA GLN A 65 9.93 -2.41 4.37
C GLN A 65 8.96 -3.42 4.96
N ASP A 66 7.66 -3.17 4.87
CA ASP A 66 6.67 -4.01 5.51
C ASP A 66 5.65 -4.52 4.48
N VAL A 67 6.13 -5.36 3.58
CA VAL A 67 5.32 -5.98 2.54
C VAL A 67 5.29 -7.47 2.82
N HIS A 68 4.08 -8.01 3.02
CA HIS A 68 3.88 -9.42 3.33
C HIS A 68 2.92 -10.04 2.35
N THR A 69 3.10 -11.32 2.10
CA THR A 69 2.19 -12.08 1.25
C THR A 69 1.59 -13.24 2.03
N SER A 70 0.36 -13.56 1.72
CA SER A 70 -0.30 -14.74 2.24
C SER A 70 -1.17 -15.37 1.16
N VAL A 71 -1.35 -16.67 1.26
CA VAL A 71 -2.20 -17.41 0.34
C VAL A 71 -3.27 -18.10 1.18
N TYR A 72 -4.51 -17.92 0.78
CA TYR A 72 -5.61 -18.59 1.46
C TYR A 72 -6.62 -19.08 0.44
N VAL A 73 -7.50 -19.98 0.89
CA VAL A 73 -8.55 -20.55 0.05
C VAL A 73 -9.87 -19.98 0.56
N ASP A 74 -10.63 -19.35 -0.34
CA ASP A 74 -11.92 -18.81 0.05
C ASP A 74 -12.98 -19.92 0.17
N PRO A 75 -14.19 -19.61 0.66
CA PRO A 75 -15.22 -20.63 0.81
C PRO A 75 -15.63 -21.32 -0.48
N SER A 76 -15.37 -20.71 -1.64
CA SER A 76 -15.69 -21.34 -2.92
C SER A 76 -14.59 -22.28 -3.42
N GLY A 77 -13.47 -22.38 -2.70
CA GLY A 77 -12.36 -23.23 -3.07
C GLY A 77 -11.31 -22.59 -3.95
N ILE A 78 -11.40 -21.29 -4.17
CA ILE A 78 -10.45 -20.57 -5.01
C ILE A 78 -9.27 -20.13 -4.14
N ARG A 79 -8.05 -20.38 -4.63
CA ARG A 79 -6.83 -19.89 -3.97
C ARG A 79 -6.63 -18.43 -4.30
N ILE A 80 -6.39 -17.64 -3.27
CA ILE A 80 -6.23 -16.19 -3.40
C ILE A 80 -4.88 -15.80 -2.79
N LEU A 81 -4.12 -15.02 -3.55
CA LEU A 81 -2.90 -14.40 -3.05
C LEU A 81 -3.24 -13.00 -2.56
N GLU A 82 -2.87 -12.73 -1.33
CA GLU A 82 -3.07 -11.41 -0.73
C GLU A 82 -1.71 -10.79 -0.44
N VAL A 83 -1.54 -9.55 -0.87
CA VAL A 83 -0.34 -8.77 -0.57
C VAL A 83 -0.73 -7.68 0.41
N HIS A 84 -0.12 -7.71 1.58
CA HIS A 84 -0.34 -6.72 2.62
C HIS A 84 0.83 -5.76 2.67
N ILE A 85 0.54 -4.47 2.69
CA ILE A 85 1.54 -3.44 2.84
C ILE A 85 1.16 -2.57 4.03
N THR A 86 2.08 -2.41 4.96
CA THR A 86 1.93 -1.48 6.08
C THR A 86 3.01 -0.42 5.98
N ALA A 87 2.61 0.83 6.02
CA ALA A 87 3.54 1.96 5.87
C ALA A 87 3.25 3.00 6.93
N PRO A 88 4.28 3.77 7.35
CA PRO A 88 4.05 4.85 8.31
C PRO A 88 3.21 5.95 7.70
N LEU A 89 2.35 6.55 8.52
CA LEU A 89 1.57 7.69 8.06
C LEU A 89 2.50 8.90 7.88
N PRO A 90 2.33 9.64 6.79
CA PRO A 90 3.12 10.85 6.58
C PRO A 90 2.54 12.00 7.39
N VAL A 91 2.70 11.95 8.70
CA VAL A 91 2.19 13.02 9.56
C VAL A 91 3.26 14.07 9.70
N LEU A 92 2.95 15.25 9.21
CA LEU A 92 3.80 16.43 9.36
C LEU A 92 3.07 17.41 10.28
N GLY A 93 3.74 17.85 11.31
CA GLY A 93 3.16 18.86 12.20
C GLY A 93 3.40 18.55 13.66
N PRO A 94 2.96 19.47 14.54
CA PRO A 94 3.25 19.38 15.98
C PRO A 94 2.55 18.21 16.67
N TRP A 95 1.54 17.64 16.06
CA TRP A 95 0.79 16.57 16.70
C TRP A 95 1.34 15.18 16.45
N GLY A 96 2.23 15.02 15.52
CA GLY A 96 2.96 13.78 15.27
C GLY A 96 2.31 12.48 15.73
N PHE A 97 1.06 12.23 15.36
CA PHE A 97 0.40 11.00 15.78
C PHE A 97 1.08 9.81 15.12
N PRO A 98 1.62 8.88 15.93
CA PRO A 98 2.14 7.66 15.34
C PRO A 98 0.97 6.87 14.78
N GLY A 99 1.07 6.55 13.51
CA GLY A 99 0.03 5.77 12.85
C GLY A 99 0.61 5.07 11.66
N SER A 100 -0.15 4.17 11.11
CA SER A 100 0.26 3.44 9.93
C SER A 100 -0.91 3.29 8.98
N ILE A 101 -0.59 3.21 7.69
CA ILE A 101 -1.55 2.89 6.65
C ILE A 101 -1.36 1.43 6.31
N SER A 102 -2.44 0.67 6.36
CA SER A 102 -2.41 -0.73 5.99
C SER A 102 -3.32 -0.92 4.78
N VAL A 103 -2.78 -1.48 3.72
CA VAL A 103 -3.54 -1.78 2.52
C VAL A 103 -3.29 -3.21 2.11
N SER A 104 -4.23 -3.80 1.38
CA SER A 104 -4.05 -5.14 0.85
C SER A 104 -4.62 -5.23 -0.56
N GLY A 105 -3.96 -6.00 -1.38
CA GLY A 105 -4.42 -6.34 -2.71
C GLY A 105 -4.62 -7.83 -2.82
N HIS A 106 -5.60 -8.24 -3.59
CA HIS A 106 -5.96 -9.64 -3.76
C HIS A 106 -6.00 -10.02 -5.22
N ALA A 107 -5.60 -11.24 -5.51
CA ALA A 107 -5.76 -11.79 -6.85
C ALA A 107 -5.98 -13.29 -6.72
N ALA A 108 -6.91 -13.81 -7.51
CA ALA A 108 -7.18 -15.24 -7.52
C ALA A 108 -6.20 -15.95 -8.44
N TYR A 109 -5.75 -17.13 -8.03
CA TYR A 109 -4.95 -17.98 -8.90
C TYR A 109 -5.81 -18.49 -10.03
N ILE A 110 -5.27 -18.42 -11.24
CA ILE A 110 -5.92 -19.00 -12.40
C ILE A 110 -5.60 -20.47 -12.39
N GLN A 111 -6.63 -21.28 -12.25
CA GLN A 111 -6.47 -22.73 -12.31
C GLN A 111 -6.71 -23.21 -13.74
N SER A 112 -5.74 -23.88 -14.24
CA SER A 112 -5.85 -24.50 -15.56
C SER A 112 -6.09 -25.98 -15.45
#